data_d3faafa386efb5c26e2da26710e7ca2b
#
_entry.id   d3faafa386efb5c26e2da26710e7ca2b
#
_cell.length_a   1.000
_cell.length_b   1.000
_cell.length_c   1.000
_cell.angle_alpha   90.00
_cell.angle_beta   90.00
_cell.angle_gamma   90.00
#
_symmetry.space_group_name_H-M   'P 1'
#
loop_
_entity.id
_entity.type
_entity.pdbx_description
1 polymer ?
#
loop_
_entity_poly.entity_id
_entity_poly.type
_entity_poly.pdbx_seq_one_letter_code
_entity_poly.pdbx_strand_id
1 'polypeptide(L)'
;AGPYRTRSHFEAQDLLQTGVEQIGMNSGWLNRLIAELPADGDPGGIGLAAGIGTPLILRGAAPVGAYAPVGFAQPDQGLYAAIGRLNADDPVFGPAIARGLGSRQFDRATFTARAAPAMEDEQMMSPAGPAHPAGRPAGHLAGRPADRYGFPELAARVGTLLAAAQGPRIAAFQLEGWDTHVNQMQQLPGPLGGLDRGVAALKAALGPAWAKTAVLVITEFGRTARVNGTRGTDHGTATVAFLAGGAVQGGQVKATWPGLKDRQLFQNRDLAPTADLRALAKGVLAAQFGLGPAALGRIFPESAAIAPMGGLLRA
;
A
#
# COMPACT_ATOMS: atom_id res chain seq x y z
N ALA A 1 14.42 3.00 -10.46
CA ALA A 1 13.93 2.00 -11.37
C ALA A 1 14.97 0.90 -11.46
N GLY A 2 14.57 -0.36 -11.40
CA GLY A 2 15.44 -1.50 -11.57
C GLY A 2 15.95 -1.63 -13.01
N PRO A 3 16.36 -2.82 -13.43
CA PRO A 3 16.81 -3.11 -14.79
C PRO A 3 15.68 -2.96 -15.82
N TYR A 4 14.47 -2.68 -15.36
CA TYR A 4 13.28 -2.55 -16.20
C TYR A 4 13.37 -1.26 -17.03
N ARG A 5 13.27 -1.43 -18.32
CA ARG A 5 13.23 -0.33 -19.27
C ARG A 5 11.87 -0.21 -19.96
N THR A 6 10.90 -1.00 -19.50
CA THR A 6 9.52 -0.95 -19.97
C THR A 6 8.84 0.33 -19.51
N ARG A 7 7.98 0.86 -20.35
CA ARG A 7 7.10 2.01 -20.08
C ARG A 7 5.62 1.58 -20.15
N SER A 8 5.37 0.26 -20.08
CA SER A 8 4.05 -0.33 -19.98
C SER A 8 3.67 -0.46 -18.51
N HIS A 9 2.54 0.12 -18.09
CA HIS A 9 2.03 -0.03 -16.73
C HIS A 9 1.90 -1.50 -16.33
N PHE A 10 1.35 -2.34 -17.21
CA PHE A 10 1.13 -3.76 -16.89
C PHE A 10 2.42 -4.48 -16.56
N GLU A 11 3.42 -4.39 -17.43
CA GLU A 11 4.71 -5.03 -17.22
C GLU A 11 5.46 -4.44 -16.04
N ALA A 12 5.53 -3.11 -15.96
CA ALA A 12 6.30 -2.44 -14.92
C ALA A 12 5.70 -2.63 -13.52
N GLN A 13 4.37 -2.68 -13.40
CA GLN A 13 3.69 -2.99 -12.14
C GLN A 13 3.95 -4.43 -11.72
N ASP A 14 3.91 -5.40 -12.64
CA ASP A 14 4.26 -6.79 -12.35
C ASP A 14 5.69 -6.89 -11.81
N LEU A 15 6.65 -6.27 -12.51
CA LEU A 15 8.05 -6.28 -12.11
C LEU A 15 8.28 -5.58 -10.77
N LEU A 16 7.61 -4.45 -10.52
CA LEU A 16 7.67 -3.73 -9.24
C LEU A 16 7.12 -4.58 -8.09
N GLN A 17 5.97 -5.22 -8.30
CA GLN A 17 5.27 -5.97 -7.27
C GLN A 17 5.87 -7.35 -7.02
N THR A 18 6.43 -7.97 -8.04
CA THR A 18 7.14 -9.25 -7.89
C THR A 18 8.59 -9.07 -7.45
N GLY A 19 9.21 -7.93 -7.77
CA GLY A 19 10.63 -7.69 -7.46
C GLY A 19 11.61 -8.53 -8.27
N VAL A 20 11.14 -9.19 -9.35
CA VAL A 20 11.98 -9.99 -10.28
C VAL A 20 12.00 -9.34 -11.66
N GLU A 21 12.90 -9.80 -12.52
CA GLU A 21 13.05 -9.27 -13.89
C GLU A 21 12.16 -9.98 -14.93
N GLN A 22 11.48 -11.05 -14.51
CA GLN A 22 10.62 -11.85 -15.39
C GLN A 22 9.15 -11.57 -15.10
N ILE A 23 8.36 -11.44 -16.16
CA ILE A 23 6.90 -11.31 -16.09
C ILE A 23 6.27 -12.69 -15.84
N GLY A 24 5.14 -12.70 -15.12
CA GLY A 24 4.34 -13.92 -14.90
C GLY A 24 4.60 -14.64 -13.58
N MET A 25 5.39 -14.07 -12.67
CA MET A 25 5.48 -14.60 -11.31
C MET A 25 4.17 -14.34 -10.53
N ASN A 26 3.64 -15.38 -9.89
CA ASN A 26 2.36 -15.32 -9.17
C ASN A 26 2.47 -14.86 -7.70
N SER A 27 3.69 -14.55 -7.24
CA SER A 27 3.93 -14.11 -5.86
C SER A 27 4.66 -12.78 -5.78
N GLY A 28 4.17 -11.89 -4.91
CA GLY A 28 4.78 -10.60 -4.65
C GLY A 28 5.87 -10.64 -3.57
N TRP A 29 6.78 -9.67 -3.58
CA TRP A 29 7.89 -9.65 -2.63
C TRP A 29 7.44 -9.38 -1.18
N LEU A 30 6.32 -8.67 -0.93
CA LEU A 30 5.77 -8.55 0.42
C LEU A 30 5.18 -9.87 0.94
N ASN A 31 4.56 -10.68 0.06
CA ASN A 31 4.08 -11.99 0.47
C ASN A 31 5.25 -12.93 0.82
N ARG A 32 6.33 -12.90 0.03
CA ARG A 32 7.54 -13.65 0.36
C ARG A 32 8.22 -13.16 1.64
N LEU A 33 8.18 -11.83 1.91
CA LEU A 33 8.60 -11.29 3.21
C LEU A 33 7.78 -11.87 4.36
N ILE A 34 6.44 -11.89 4.24
CA ILE A 34 5.55 -12.44 5.27
C ILE A 34 5.91 -13.90 5.57
N ALA A 35 6.25 -14.70 4.53
CA ALA A 35 6.67 -16.09 4.70
C ALA A 35 8.01 -16.25 5.45
N GLU A 36 8.86 -15.23 5.47
CA GLU A 36 10.14 -15.22 6.21
C GLU A 36 9.99 -14.77 7.68
N LEU A 37 8.86 -14.21 8.05
CA LEU A 37 8.63 -13.71 9.39
C LEU A 37 8.01 -14.81 10.27
N PRO A 38 8.31 -14.82 11.60
CA PRO A 38 7.66 -15.74 12.51
C PRO A 38 6.14 -15.60 12.47
N ALA A 39 5.44 -16.71 12.40
CA ALA A 39 3.99 -16.75 12.51
C ALA A 39 3.61 -16.65 13.98
N ASP A 40 3.28 -15.45 14.43
CA ASP A 40 2.97 -15.17 15.85
C ASP A 40 1.54 -15.57 16.25
N GLY A 41 0.85 -16.40 15.46
CA GLY A 41 -0.50 -16.87 15.77
C GLY A 41 -1.59 -15.79 15.71
N ASP A 42 -1.31 -14.70 15.03
CA ASP A 42 -2.12 -13.49 14.99
C ASP A 42 -3.43 -13.71 14.21
N PRO A 43 -4.63 -13.50 14.79
CA PRO A 43 -5.91 -13.66 14.09
C PRO A 43 -6.06 -12.75 12.85
N GLY A 44 -5.39 -11.57 12.86
CA GLY A 44 -5.38 -10.63 11.75
C GLY A 44 -4.39 -11.00 10.65
N GLY A 45 -3.47 -11.96 10.89
CA GLY A 45 -2.35 -12.27 10.01
C GLY A 45 -1.28 -11.17 10.02
N ILE A 46 -0.09 -11.47 9.45
CA ILE A 46 1.03 -10.51 9.43
C ILE A 46 0.83 -9.42 8.37
N GLY A 47 0.14 -9.74 7.28
CA GLY A 47 -0.05 -8.87 6.10
C GLY A 47 -1.47 -8.41 5.90
N LEU A 48 -1.67 -7.16 5.48
CA LEU A 48 -2.97 -6.55 5.20
C LEU A 48 -2.99 -5.87 3.83
N ALA A 49 -3.91 -6.29 2.97
CA ALA A 49 -4.25 -5.58 1.74
C ALA A 49 -5.29 -4.50 2.05
N ALA A 50 -4.94 -3.23 1.85
CA ALA A 50 -5.84 -2.11 2.05
C ALA A 50 -6.47 -1.69 0.72
N GLY A 51 -7.70 -2.16 0.46
CA GLY A 51 -8.41 -1.90 -0.79
C GLY A 51 -9.40 -3.01 -1.14
N ILE A 52 -9.97 -2.92 -2.34
CA ILE A 52 -11.02 -3.85 -2.82
C ILE A 52 -10.45 -5.24 -3.14
N GLY A 53 -9.20 -5.31 -3.57
CA GLY A 53 -8.54 -6.54 -3.97
C GLY A 53 -7.15 -6.68 -3.36
N THR A 54 -6.63 -7.91 -3.34
CA THR A 54 -5.25 -8.17 -2.91
C THR A 54 -4.30 -7.87 -4.08
N PRO A 55 -3.47 -6.80 -3.99
CA PRO A 55 -2.49 -6.49 -5.03
C PRO A 55 -1.45 -7.59 -5.16
N LEU A 56 -0.84 -7.72 -6.35
CA LEU A 56 0.14 -8.78 -6.63
C LEU A 56 1.29 -8.79 -5.61
N ILE A 57 1.71 -7.64 -5.13
CA ILE A 57 2.78 -7.51 -4.13
C ILE A 57 2.51 -8.34 -2.84
N LEU A 58 1.24 -8.54 -2.50
CA LEU A 58 0.78 -9.33 -1.34
C LEU A 58 0.23 -10.71 -1.71
N ARG A 59 0.17 -11.09 -3.00
CA ARG A 59 -0.24 -12.45 -3.41
C ARG A 59 0.88 -13.45 -3.22
N GLY A 60 0.52 -14.69 -2.88
CA GLY A 60 1.46 -15.80 -2.71
C GLY A 60 0.97 -16.83 -1.70
N ALA A 61 1.89 -17.66 -1.19
CA ALA A 61 1.58 -18.76 -0.27
C ALA A 61 1.25 -18.29 1.17
N ALA A 62 1.83 -17.16 1.61
CA ALA A 62 1.57 -16.63 2.93
C ALA A 62 0.16 -16.01 3.01
N PRO A 63 -0.62 -16.28 4.08
CA PRO A 63 -1.95 -15.71 4.25
C PRO A 63 -1.88 -14.19 4.49
N VAL A 64 -2.81 -13.47 3.88
CA VAL A 64 -2.94 -12.01 3.98
C VAL A 64 -4.39 -11.66 4.25
N GLY A 65 -4.62 -10.77 5.21
CA GLY A 65 -5.92 -10.15 5.45
C GLY A 65 -6.26 -9.11 4.38
N ALA A 66 -7.54 -8.76 4.26
CA ALA A 66 -7.97 -7.70 3.37
C ALA A 66 -8.95 -6.76 4.10
N TYR A 67 -8.72 -5.47 3.98
CA TYR A 67 -9.60 -4.43 4.51
C TYR A 67 -10.14 -3.59 3.35
N ALA A 68 -11.45 -3.70 3.10
CA ALA A 68 -12.10 -2.91 2.07
C ALA A 68 -12.52 -1.52 2.63
N PRO A 69 -12.42 -0.45 1.81
CA PRO A 69 -12.88 0.89 2.20
C PRO A 69 -14.35 0.91 2.61
N VAL A 70 -14.71 1.86 3.48
CA VAL A 70 -16.10 2.11 3.85
C VAL A 70 -16.87 2.64 2.64
N GLY A 71 -18.11 2.13 2.44
CA GLY A 71 -18.97 2.53 1.32
C GLY A 71 -19.26 1.40 0.32
N PHE A 72 -18.54 0.29 0.39
CA PHE A 72 -18.95 -0.93 -0.30
C PHE A 72 -20.04 -1.64 0.51
N ALA A 73 -21.14 -2.02 -0.17
CA ALA A 73 -22.17 -2.83 0.44
C ALA A 73 -21.54 -4.10 1.02
N GLN A 74 -21.58 -4.22 2.33
CA GLN A 74 -21.08 -5.40 3.02
C GLN A 74 -22.20 -6.43 3.06
N PRO A 75 -22.02 -7.65 2.51
CA PRO A 75 -22.96 -8.71 2.72
C PRO A 75 -23.24 -8.94 4.21
N ASP A 76 -24.46 -9.37 4.52
CA ASP A 76 -24.81 -9.68 5.91
C ASP A 76 -24.01 -10.87 6.47
N GLN A 77 -24.05 -11.04 7.78
CA GLN A 77 -23.32 -12.12 8.45
C GLN A 77 -23.83 -13.50 8.08
N GLY A 78 -25.13 -13.60 7.78
CA GLY A 78 -25.76 -14.86 7.40
C GLY A 78 -25.21 -15.38 6.07
N LEU A 79 -24.99 -14.49 5.09
CA LEU A 79 -24.38 -14.85 3.82
C LEU A 79 -22.94 -15.35 4.00
N TYR A 80 -22.13 -14.67 4.79
CA TYR A 80 -20.76 -15.13 5.06
C TYR A 80 -20.71 -16.46 5.80
N ALA A 81 -21.59 -16.66 6.78
CA ALA A 81 -21.71 -17.93 7.47
C ALA A 81 -22.16 -19.05 6.54
N ALA A 82 -23.07 -18.77 5.61
CA ALA A 82 -23.49 -19.72 4.59
C ALA A 82 -22.36 -20.10 3.63
N ILE A 83 -21.60 -19.11 3.15
CA ILE A 83 -20.42 -19.35 2.29
C ILE A 83 -19.39 -20.21 3.05
N GLY A 84 -19.14 -19.93 4.33
CA GLY A 84 -18.24 -20.73 5.19
C GLY A 84 -18.70 -22.18 5.30
N ARG A 85 -19.99 -22.42 5.58
CA ARG A 85 -20.54 -23.78 5.67
C ARG A 85 -20.49 -24.54 4.36
N LEU A 86 -20.82 -23.88 3.24
CA LEU A 86 -20.84 -24.51 1.91
C LEU A 86 -19.46 -24.97 1.45
N ASN A 87 -18.41 -24.34 1.93
CA ASN A 87 -17.04 -24.64 1.53
C ASN A 87 -16.19 -25.26 2.66
N ALA A 88 -16.79 -25.66 3.78
CA ALA A 88 -16.08 -26.14 4.94
C ALA A 88 -15.19 -27.36 4.64
N ASP A 89 -15.67 -28.26 3.80
CA ASP A 89 -15.00 -29.51 3.43
C ASP A 89 -14.12 -29.37 2.17
N ASP A 90 -14.08 -28.18 1.53
CA ASP A 90 -13.22 -27.93 0.38
C ASP A 90 -11.78 -27.71 0.84
N PRO A 91 -10.80 -28.54 0.39
CA PRO A 91 -9.43 -28.46 0.85
C PRO A 91 -8.69 -27.19 0.42
N VAL A 92 -9.17 -26.48 -0.61
CA VAL A 92 -8.57 -25.25 -1.13
C VAL A 92 -9.30 -24.02 -0.62
N PHE A 93 -10.61 -23.97 -0.81
CA PHE A 93 -11.41 -22.79 -0.47
C PHE A 93 -11.79 -22.74 1.02
N GLY A 94 -12.03 -23.86 1.67
CA GLY A 94 -12.41 -23.90 3.08
C GLY A 94 -11.43 -23.13 3.99
N PRO A 95 -10.13 -23.46 3.99
CA PRO A 95 -9.13 -22.74 4.78
C PRO A 95 -8.99 -21.25 4.42
N ALA A 96 -9.13 -20.90 3.14
CA ALA A 96 -9.04 -19.51 2.69
C ALA A 96 -10.23 -18.68 3.19
N ILE A 97 -11.44 -19.22 3.09
CA ILE A 97 -12.68 -18.58 3.59
C ILE A 97 -12.65 -18.45 5.10
N ALA A 98 -12.25 -19.50 5.83
CA ALA A 98 -12.13 -19.45 7.28
C ALA A 98 -11.17 -18.34 7.75
N ARG A 99 -10.01 -18.20 7.10
CA ARG A 99 -9.07 -17.10 7.39
C ARG A 99 -9.67 -15.72 7.10
N GLY A 100 -10.35 -15.57 5.96
CA GLY A 100 -11.00 -14.31 5.60
C GLY A 100 -12.08 -13.90 6.61
N LEU A 101 -12.87 -14.85 7.11
CA LEU A 101 -13.87 -14.62 8.15
C LEU A 101 -13.22 -14.26 9.51
N GLY A 102 -12.09 -14.90 9.85
CA GLY A 102 -11.31 -14.58 11.05
C GLY A 102 -10.75 -13.15 11.01
N SER A 103 -10.16 -12.74 9.91
CA SER A 103 -9.65 -11.36 9.71
C SER A 103 -10.77 -10.33 9.88
N ARG A 104 -11.95 -10.57 9.33
CA ARG A 104 -13.11 -9.66 9.50
C ARG A 104 -13.61 -9.55 10.93
N GLN A 105 -13.59 -10.65 11.70
CA GLN A 105 -13.95 -10.61 13.11
C GLN A 105 -12.95 -9.78 13.90
N PHE A 106 -11.67 -9.92 13.61
CA PHE A 106 -10.60 -9.10 14.21
C PHE A 106 -10.79 -7.62 13.91
N ASP A 107 -11.02 -7.24 12.64
CA ASP A 107 -11.25 -5.85 12.24
C ASP A 107 -12.42 -5.25 13.02
N ARG A 108 -13.56 -5.95 13.10
CA ARG A 108 -14.74 -5.49 13.82
C ARG A 108 -14.47 -5.34 15.32
N ALA A 109 -13.83 -6.31 15.94
CA ALA A 109 -13.49 -6.28 17.37
C ALA A 109 -12.57 -5.08 17.68
N THR A 110 -11.56 -4.85 16.84
CA THR A 110 -10.61 -3.73 16.99
C THR A 110 -11.31 -2.37 16.92
N PHE A 111 -12.22 -2.18 15.95
CA PHE A 111 -12.96 -0.92 15.84
C PHE A 111 -13.99 -0.74 16.93
N THR A 112 -14.66 -1.81 17.38
CA THR A 112 -15.61 -1.76 18.49
C THR A 112 -14.91 -1.42 19.80
N ALA A 113 -13.78 -2.04 20.09
CA ALA A 113 -13.00 -1.75 21.29
C ALA A 113 -12.51 -0.30 21.36
N ARG A 114 -12.17 0.30 20.21
CA ARG A 114 -11.72 1.70 20.13
C ARG A 114 -12.88 2.70 20.10
N ALA A 115 -14.08 2.27 19.69
CA ALA A 115 -15.30 3.08 19.69
C ALA A 115 -16.02 3.08 21.05
N ALA A 116 -15.63 2.23 21.99
CA ALA A 116 -16.14 2.27 23.35
C ALA A 116 -15.63 3.56 24.04
N PRO A 117 -16.47 4.57 24.32
CA PRO A 117 -16.03 5.75 25.04
C PRO A 117 -15.65 5.33 26.46
N ALA A 118 -14.66 5.99 27.02
CA ALA A 118 -14.60 6.12 28.47
C ALA A 118 -15.94 6.74 28.89
N MET A 119 -16.82 5.94 29.48
CA MET A 119 -18.08 6.42 30.05
C MET A 119 -17.72 7.20 31.29
N GLU A 120 -17.66 8.52 31.18
CA GLU A 120 -17.91 9.42 32.28
C GLU A 120 -19.01 10.39 31.82
N ASP A 121 -20.15 10.26 32.48
CA ASP A 121 -21.27 11.15 32.66
C ASP A 121 -21.38 12.41 31.76
N GLU A 122 -22.41 12.40 30.89
CA GLU A 122 -23.30 13.57 30.78
C GLU A 122 -24.61 13.16 30.10
N GLN A 123 -25.65 13.00 30.93
CA GLN A 123 -27.03 13.11 30.50
C GLN A 123 -27.28 14.59 30.14
N MET A 124 -27.68 14.89 28.92
CA MET A 124 -28.71 15.90 28.65
C MET A 124 -29.21 15.88 27.19
N MET A 125 -30.48 15.60 27.08
CA MET A 125 -31.52 16.09 26.17
C MET A 125 -31.18 16.28 24.68
N SER A 126 -31.83 15.44 23.87
CA SER A 126 -32.18 15.72 22.47
C SER A 126 -33.30 16.74 22.34
N PRO A 127 -33.27 17.60 21.31
CA PRO A 127 -34.49 17.97 20.61
C PRO A 127 -34.51 17.44 19.18
N ALA A 128 -35.67 16.94 18.78
CA ALA A 128 -36.00 16.48 17.46
C ALA A 128 -35.76 17.53 16.37
N GLY A 129 -35.04 17.16 15.30
CA GLY A 129 -34.92 17.96 14.10
C GLY A 129 -35.55 17.25 12.89
N PRO A 130 -35.97 17.96 11.85
CA PRO A 130 -37.01 17.55 10.92
C PRO A 130 -36.55 16.61 9.81
N ALA A 131 -37.56 15.88 9.25
CA ALA A 131 -37.49 14.92 8.19
C ALA A 131 -36.73 15.34 6.93
N HIS A 132 -35.91 14.45 6.39
CA HIS A 132 -35.30 14.58 5.07
C HIS A 132 -36.30 14.30 3.95
N PRO A 133 -36.31 15.10 2.87
CA PRO A 133 -37.07 14.79 1.66
C PRO A 133 -36.36 13.73 0.83
N ALA A 134 -37.13 12.77 0.37
CA ALA A 134 -36.76 11.72 -0.55
C ALA A 134 -36.36 12.26 -1.93
N GLY A 135 -35.43 11.57 -2.59
CA GLY A 135 -35.30 11.60 -4.04
C GLY A 135 -34.11 12.34 -4.60
N ARG A 136 -32.97 11.66 -4.74
CA ARG A 136 -31.99 11.96 -5.79
C ARG A 136 -31.82 10.75 -6.69
N PRO A 137 -31.94 10.91 -8.04
CA PRO A 137 -31.80 9.80 -8.97
C PRO A 137 -30.35 9.25 -8.95
N ALA A 138 -30.24 7.95 -9.07
CA ALA A 138 -28.97 7.24 -9.26
C ALA A 138 -28.34 7.69 -10.59
N GLY A 139 -27.55 8.76 -10.52
CA GLY A 139 -26.67 9.20 -11.61
C GLY A 139 -25.48 8.28 -11.69
N HIS A 140 -25.19 7.84 -12.89
CA HIS A 140 -24.06 7.03 -13.33
C HIS A 140 -22.78 7.31 -12.50
N LEU A 141 -22.33 6.31 -11.74
CA LEU A 141 -20.99 6.27 -11.15
C LEU A 141 -19.99 5.79 -12.22
N ALA A 142 -19.92 6.54 -13.33
CA ALA A 142 -18.81 6.39 -14.25
C ALA A 142 -17.59 7.14 -13.67
N GLY A 143 -16.61 6.40 -13.19
CA GLY A 143 -15.21 6.81 -13.18
C GLY A 143 -14.82 8.03 -12.33
N ARG A 144 -15.37 8.22 -11.13
CA ARG A 144 -14.67 9.02 -10.13
C ARG A 144 -13.64 8.13 -9.45
N PRO A 145 -12.33 8.44 -9.54
CA PRO A 145 -11.34 7.72 -8.77
C PRO A 145 -11.71 7.84 -7.29
N ALA A 146 -12.12 6.74 -6.68
CA ALA A 146 -12.48 6.65 -5.26
C ALA A 146 -11.34 7.13 -4.36
N ASP A 147 -10.13 7.19 -4.91
CA ASP A 147 -8.89 7.44 -4.18
C ASP A 147 -8.62 8.91 -3.86
N ARG A 148 -9.21 9.86 -4.57
CA ARG A 148 -8.89 11.27 -4.33
C ARG A 148 -9.34 11.78 -2.95
N TYR A 149 -10.35 11.17 -2.35
CA TYR A 149 -10.93 11.62 -1.08
C TYR A 149 -11.01 10.55 0.00
N GLY A 150 -10.87 9.28 -0.38
CA GLY A 150 -10.98 8.14 0.54
C GLY A 150 -9.67 7.67 1.17
N PHE A 151 -8.50 8.04 0.59
CA PHE A 151 -7.21 7.54 1.09
C PHE A 151 -6.90 7.96 2.54
N PRO A 152 -7.12 9.22 2.99
CA PRO A 152 -6.89 9.58 4.38
C PRO A 152 -7.73 8.76 5.37
N GLU A 153 -8.99 8.49 5.05
CA GLU A 153 -9.85 7.66 5.89
C GLU A 153 -9.39 6.19 5.90
N LEU A 154 -9.08 5.62 4.73
CA LEU A 154 -8.54 4.28 4.62
C LEU A 154 -7.23 4.14 5.40
N ALA A 155 -6.32 5.10 5.26
CA ALA A 155 -5.04 5.14 5.96
C ALA A 155 -5.21 5.23 7.49
N ALA A 156 -6.16 6.02 7.98
CA ALA A 156 -6.47 6.10 9.40
C ALA A 156 -6.98 4.76 9.94
N ARG A 157 -7.90 4.10 9.23
CA ARG A 157 -8.44 2.80 9.64
C ARG A 157 -7.38 1.70 9.64
N VAL A 158 -6.58 1.63 8.58
CA VAL A 158 -5.45 0.69 8.50
C VAL A 158 -4.44 1.00 9.60
N GLY A 159 -4.13 2.27 9.88
CA GLY A 159 -3.28 2.67 11.00
C GLY A 159 -3.80 2.18 12.35
N THR A 160 -5.11 2.19 12.55
CA THR A 160 -5.75 1.62 13.77
C THR A 160 -5.52 0.12 13.88
N LEU A 161 -5.67 -0.62 12.77
CA LEU A 161 -5.43 -2.07 12.74
C LEU A 161 -3.96 -2.40 13.00
N LEU A 162 -3.04 -1.68 12.35
CA LEU A 162 -1.59 -1.84 12.55
C LEU A 162 -1.13 -1.50 13.97
N ALA A 163 -1.83 -0.59 14.66
CA ALA A 163 -1.52 -0.21 16.05
C ALA A 163 -2.08 -1.17 17.09
N ALA A 164 -2.97 -2.08 16.73
CA ALA A 164 -3.53 -3.06 17.63
C ALA A 164 -2.46 -4.06 18.11
N ALA A 165 -2.56 -4.54 19.35
CA ALA A 165 -1.57 -5.43 19.94
C ALA A 165 -1.36 -6.73 19.14
N GLN A 166 -2.42 -7.23 18.51
CA GLN A 166 -2.41 -8.40 17.64
C GLN A 166 -2.75 -8.02 16.19
N GLY A 167 -2.38 -6.81 15.78
CA GLY A 167 -2.65 -6.29 14.45
C GLY A 167 -1.60 -6.69 13.42
N PRO A 168 -1.93 -6.56 12.14
CA PRO A 168 -0.99 -6.85 11.07
C PRO A 168 0.25 -5.96 11.18
N ARG A 169 1.40 -6.47 10.76
CA ARG A 169 2.69 -5.76 10.81
C ARG A 169 3.05 -5.11 9.48
N ILE A 170 2.43 -5.56 8.41
CA ILE A 170 2.69 -5.13 7.03
C ILE A 170 1.36 -4.76 6.39
N ALA A 171 1.28 -3.60 5.74
CA ALA A 171 0.13 -3.21 4.93
C ALA A 171 0.59 -2.69 3.57
N ALA A 172 -0.23 -2.91 2.54
CA ALA A 172 -0.02 -2.31 1.24
C ALA A 172 -1.28 -1.56 0.79
N PHE A 173 -1.05 -0.36 0.26
CA PHE A 173 -2.04 0.51 -0.38
C PHE A 173 -1.70 0.66 -1.86
N GLN A 174 -2.73 0.85 -2.68
CA GLN A 174 -2.57 1.26 -4.06
C GLN A 174 -3.26 2.61 -4.26
N LEU A 175 -2.53 3.57 -4.83
CA LEU A 175 -3.01 4.92 -5.10
C LEU A 175 -2.92 5.21 -6.59
N GLU A 176 -4.01 5.68 -7.17
CA GLU A 176 -4.13 6.01 -8.58
C GLU A 176 -4.10 7.54 -8.83
N GLY A 177 -4.15 7.93 -10.10
CA GLY A 177 -4.23 9.33 -10.50
C GLY A 177 -2.91 10.01 -10.77
N TRP A 178 -1.83 9.24 -10.94
CA TRP A 178 -0.47 9.76 -11.18
C TRP A 178 -0.09 9.81 -12.66
N ASP A 179 -0.89 9.19 -13.53
CA ASP A 179 -0.63 9.12 -14.97
C ASP A 179 -1.12 10.37 -15.70
N THR A 180 -0.40 11.48 -15.52
CA THR A 180 -0.79 12.82 -15.91
C THR A 180 -0.27 13.20 -17.29
N HIS A 181 -0.85 12.62 -18.34
CA HIS A 181 -0.50 12.92 -19.74
C HIS A 181 -0.98 14.30 -20.22
N VAL A 182 -1.97 14.89 -19.57
CA VAL A 182 -2.60 16.15 -19.95
C VAL A 182 -2.68 17.07 -18.73
N ASN A 183 -2.35 18.35 -18.89
CA ASN A 183 -2.50 19.36 -17.83
C ASN A 183 -1.97 18.91 -16.45
N GLN A 184 -0.75 18.39 -16.40
CA GLN A 184 -0.15 17.81 -15.19
C GLN A 184 -0.16 18.76 -14.00
N MET A 185 0.13 20.04 -14.20
CA MET A 185 0.15 21.04 -13.11
C MET A 185 -1.20 21.19 -12.41
N GLN A 186 -2.31 20.98 -13.12
CA GLN A 186 -3.65 21.03 -12.54
C GLN A 186 -4.07 19.69 -11.92
N GLN A 187 -3.53 18.58 -12.38
CA GLN A 187 -3.91 17.25 -11.92
C GLN A 187 -3.12 16.80 -10.68
N LEU A 188 -1.81 17.00 -10.63
CA LEU A 188 -0.94 16.52 -9.56
C LEU A 188 -1.25 17.02 -8.14
N PRO A 189 -1.72 18.28 -7.93
CA PRO A 189 -2.05 18.74 -6.57
C PRO A 189 -3.05 17.87 -5.84
N GLY A 190 -3.99 17.25 -6.56
CA GLY A 190 -4.98 16.33 -6.00
C GLY A 190 -4.35 15.07 -5.36
N PRO A 191 -3.67 14.22 -6.16
CA PRO A 191 -2.99 13.02 -5.67
C PRO A 191 -1.92 13.33 -4.61
N LEU A 192 -1.10 14.37 -4.82
CA LEU A 192 -0.09 14.78 -3.83
C LEU A 192 -0.70 15.17 -2.50
N GLY A 193 -1.74 16.01 -2.50
CA GLY A 193 -2.45 16.37 -1.28
C GLY A 193 -3.20 15.19 -0.64
N GLY A 194 -3.68 14.24 -1.44
CA GLY A 194 -4.24 12.99 -0.97
C GLY A 194 -3.20 12.14 -0.24
N LEU A 195 -2.02 11.97 -0.84
CA LEU A 195 -0.90 11.24 -0.25
C LEU A 195 -0.45 11.89 1.08
N ASP A 196 -0.25 13.20 1.09
CA ASP A 196 0.16 13.96 2.28
C ASP A 196 -0.81 13.77 3.44
N ARG A 197 -2.11 14.05 3.20
CA ARG A 197 -3.15 13.84 4.22
C ARG A 197 -3.27 12.38 4.65
N GLY A 198 -3.10 11.43 3.73
CA GLY A 198 -3.16 10.00 4.04
C GLY A 198 -2.02 9.56 4.95
N VAL A 199 -0.79 10.00 4.69
CA VAL A 199 0.36 9.72 5.56
C VAL A 199 0.18 10.39 6.92
N ALA A 200 -0.34 11.62 6.97
CA ALA A 200 -0.65 12.30 8.24
C ALA A 200 -1.72 11.55 9.05
N ALA A 201 -2.78 11.07 8.40
CA ALA A 201 -3.84 10.29 9.03
C ALA A 201 -3.33 8.92 9.53
N LEU A 202 -2.50 8.24 8.73
CA LEU A 202 -1.83 7.00 9.12
C LEU A 202 -0.98 7.21 10.38
N LYS A 203 -0.15 8.25 10.38
CA LYS A 203 0.68 8.63 11.54
C LYS A 203 -0.14 8.86 12.80
N ALA A 204 -1.21 9.63 12.70
CA ALA A 204 -2.10 9.93 13.82
C ALA A 204 -2.75 8.66 14.38
N ALA A 205 -3.22 7.76 13.49
CA ALA A 205 -3.87 6.52 13.86
C ALA A 205 -2.91 5.49 14.50
N LEU A 206 -1.67 5.43 14.01
CA LEU A 206 -0.61 4.58 14.58
C LEU A 206 -0.19 5.04 15.98
N GLY A 207 -0.28 6.33 16.29
CA GLY A 207 0.15 6.85 17.59
C GLY A 207 1.60 6.46 17.93
N PRO A 208 1.85 5.83 19.11
CA PRO A 208 3.20 5.41 19.51
C PRO A 208 3.85 4.40 18.57
N ALA A 209 3.07 3.57 17.86
CA ALA A 209 3.60 2.61 16.88
C ALA A 209 4.30 3.29 15.71
N TRP A 210 3.99 4.57 15.43
CA TRP A 210 4.68 5.36 14.42
C TRP A 210 6.20 5.38 14.61
N ALA A 211 6.68 5.39 15.84
CA ALA A 211 8.11 5.41 16.15
C ALA A 211 8.88 4.23 15.53
N LYS A 212 8.19 3.11 15.32
CA LYS A 212 8.74 1.86 14.74
C LYS A 212 8.26 1.61 13.31
N THR A 213 7.60 2.57 12.69
CA THR A 213 7.00 2.41 11.35
C THR A 213 7.91 2.98 10.27
N ALA A 214 8.02 2.25 9.16
CA ALA A 214 8.59 2.72 7.90
C ALA A 214 7.51 2.64 6.81
N VAL A 215 7.27 3.75 6.12
CA VAL A 215 6.33 3.87 4.99
C VAL A 215 7.15 4.06 3.73
N LEU A 216 7.08 3.10 2.80
CA LEU A 216 7.76 3.16 1.51
C LEU A 216 6.74 3.50 0.43
N VAL A 217 6.94 4.63 -0.25
CA VAL A 217 6.12 5.07 -1.40
C VAL A 217 6.94 4.90 -2.67
N ILE A 218 6.47 4.04 -3.56
CA ILE A 218 7.15 3.67 -4.81
C ILE A 218 6.16 3.65 -5.97
N THR A 219 6.67 3.80 -7.18
CA THR A 219 5.91 3.65 -8.41
C THR A 219 6.72 2.86 -9.44
N GLU A 220 6.05 2.33 -10.44
CA GLU A 220 6.61 1.40 -11.43
C GLU A 220 7.63 2.05 -12.37
N PHE A 221 7.43 3.32 -12.74
CA PHE A 221 8.37 4.11 -13.55
C PHE A 221 8.17 5.61 -13.31
N GLY A 222 9.05 6.43 -13.89
CA GLY A 222 8.95 7.89 -13.86
C GLY A 222 8.27 8.47 -15.10
N ARG A 223 8.49 9.75 -15.28
CA ARG A 223 7.92 10.53 -16.40
C ARG A 223 9.05 11.10 -17.25
N THR A 224 8.74 11.51 -18.49
CA THR A 224 9.68 12.22 -19.34
C THR A 224 10.21 13.48 -18.67
N ALA A 225 11.48 13.81 -18.94
CA ALA A 225 12.09 15.02 -18.39
C ALA A 225 11.47 16.32 -18.94
N ARG A 226 10.83 16.24 -20.11
CA ARG A 226 10.19 17.38 -20.78
C ARG A 226 8.68 17.21 -20.81
N VAL A 227 8.00 18.35 -20.78
CA VAL A 227 6.55 18.46 -20.96
C VAL A 227 6.19 18.11 -22.41
N ASN A 228 5.11 17.35 -22.59
CA ASN A 228 4.55 17.01 -23.89
C ASN A 228 3.63 18.12 -24.44
N GLY A 229 3.12 17.93 -25.66
CA GLY A 229 2.26 18.90 -26.35
C GLY A 229 0.93 19.20 -25.67
N THR A 230 0.50 18.38 -24.71
CA THR A 230 -0.75 18.53 -23.94
C THR A 230 -0.53 19.05 -22.52
N ARG A 231 0.62 19.65 -22.25
CA ARG A 231 1.01 20.18 -20.93
C ARG A 231 1.05 19.12 -19.82
N GLY A 232 1.29 17.87 -20.20
CA GLY A 232 1.54 16.74 -19.31
C GLY A 232 2.94 16.20 -19.54
N THR A 233 3.17 14.97 -19.10
CA THR A 233 4.39 14.21 -19.37
C THR A 233 4.02 12.79 -19.80
N ASP A 234 4.90 12.15 -20.58
CA ASP A 234 4.69 10.77 -20.98
C ASP A 234 5.45 9.81 -20.06
N HIS A 235 5.22 8.51 -20.22
CA HIS A 235 5.91 7.48 -19.44
C HIS A 235 7.42 7.58 -19.67
N GLY A 236 8.18 7.57 -18.60
CA GLY A 236 9.63 7.59 -18.57
C GLY A 236 10.21 6.37 -17.88
N THR A 237 11.46 6.46 -17.41
CA THR A 237 12.15 5.33 -16.78
C THR A 237 12.46 5.58 -15.31
N ALA A 238 13.38 6.49 -14.99
CA ALA A 238 13.73 6.76 -13.60
C ALA A 238 12.62 7.51 -12.85
N THR A 239 12.46 7.16 -11.59
CA THR A 239 11.49 7.76 -10.68
C THR A 239 12.14 8.11 -9.34
N VAL A 240 11.37 8.68 -8.44
CA VAL A 240 11.72 8.90 -7.04
C VAL A 240 10.95 7.93 -6.15
N ALA A 241 11.56 7.49 -5.07
CA ALA A 241 10.89 6.80 -3.97
C ALA A 241 10.92 7.71 -2.73
N PHE A 242 9.84 7.68 -1.93
CA PHE A 242 9.81 8.36 -0.65
C PHE A 242 9.82 7.34 0.48
N LEU A 243 10.59 7.63 1.52
CA LEU A 243 10.62 6.85 2.74
C LEU A 243 10.28 7.77 3.91
N ALA A 244 9.20 7.46 4.61
CA ALA A 244 8.69 8.22 5.75
C ALA A 244 8.44 7.29 6.94
N GLY A 245 8.37 7.84 8.14
CA GLY A 245 8.09 7.05 9.35
C GLY A 245 8.98 7.45 10.51
N GLY A 246 8.58 7.08 11.71
CA GLY A 246 9.38 7.34 12.92
C GLY A 246 10.68 6.52 12.98
N ALA A 247 10.68 5.34 12.35
CA ALA A 247 11.88 4.51 12.23
C ALA A 247 12.87 5.05 11.18
N VAL A 248 12.47 5.99 10.33
CA VAL A 248 13.29 6.45 9.20
C VAL A 248 14.31 7.48 9.65
N GLN A 249 15.53 7.33 9.17
CA GLN A 249 16.55 8.37 9.26
C GLN A 249 16.28 9.43 8.18
N GLY A 250 15.28 10.28 8.44
CA GLY A 250 14.77 11.27 7.48
C GLY A 250 15.67 12.49 7.30
N GLY A 251 15.19 13.46 6.51
CA GLY A 251 15.91 14.70 6.21
C GLY A 251 17.05 14.55 5.21
N GLN A 252 17.08 13.45 4.46
CA GLN A 252 18.14 13.13 3.50
C GLN A 252 17.56 12.90 2.10
N VAL A 253 18.32 13.30 1.09
CA VAL A 253 18.11 12.91 -0.32
C VAL A 253 19.27 11.99 -0.71
N LYS A 254 18.99 10.73 -0.92
CA LYS A 254 19.97 9.75 -1.40
C LYS A 254 19.85 9.59 -2.92
N ALA A 255 20.75 10.20 -3.67
CA ALA A 255 20.71 10.18 -5.11
C ALA A 255 22.13 10.28 -5.70
N THR A 256 22.33 9.59 -6.83
CA THR A 256 23.40 9.92 -7.77
C THR A 256 22.73 10.70 -8.90
N TRP A 257 22.84 12.04 -8.83
CA TRP A 257 22.12 12.90 -9.74
C TRP A 257 22.78 12.93 -11.13
N PRO A 258 22.11 12.44 -12.21
CA PRO A 258 22.72 12.37 -13.54
C PRO A 258 22.68 13.71 -14.29
N GLY A 259 21.78 14.62 -13.88
CA GLY A 259 21.49 15.88 -14.59
C GLY A 259 20.36 15.75 -15.60
N LEU A 260 20.01 16.89 -16.22
CA LEU A 260 18.87 17.00 -17.16
C LEU A 260 19.30 17.53 -18.57
N LYS A 261 20.60 17.65 -18.84
CA LYS A 261 21.05 17.95 -20.20
C LYS A 261 20.77 16.76 -21.11
N ASP A 262 20.51 16.98 -22.39
CA ASP A 262 20.11 15.91 -23.34
C ASP A 262 21.01 14.68 -23.26
N ARG A 263 22.33 14.87 -23.28
CA ARG A 263 23.33 13.80 -23.18
C ARG A 263 23.34 13.06 -21.83
N GLN A 264 22.67 13.60 -20.80
CA GLN A 264 22.57 13.02 -19.48
C GLN A 264 21.25 12.25 -19.29
N LEU A 265 20.29 12.46 -20.19
CA LEU A 265 19.03 11.75 -20.19
C LEU A 265 19.20 10.36 -20.79
N PHE A 266 18.44 9.41 -20.26
CA PHE A 266 18.29 8.09 -20.88
C PHE A 266 17.52 8.24 -22.20
N GLN A 267 18.13 7.79 -23.29
CA GLN A 267 17.60 7.96 -24.66
C GLN A 267 17.26 9.41 -25.02
N ASN A 268 18.02 10.38 -24.50
CA ASN A 268 17.79 11.83 -24.68
C ASN A 268 16.37 12.31 -24.30
N ARG A 269 15.69 11.59 -23.40
CA ARG A 269 14.26 11.78 -23.14
C ARG A 269 13.90 11.66 -21.66
N ASP A 270 14.31 10.59 -21.00
CA ASP A 270 13.89 10.27 -19.64
C ASP A 270 15.00 10.60 -18.65
N LEU A 271 14.64 10.84 -17.39
CA LEU A 271 15.64 10.84 -16.32
C LEU A 271 16.36 9.49 -16.31
N ALA A 272 17.70 9.51 -16.31
CA ALA A 272 18.49 8.28 -16.31
C ALA A 272 18.38 7.54 -14.95
N PRO A 273 18.10 6.22 -14.94
CA PRO A 273 18.06 5.45 -13.70
C PRO A 273 19.48 5.27 -13.15
N THR A 274 19.67 5.57 -11.86
CA THR A 274 20.97 5.51 -11.18
C THR A 274 20.99 4.53 -10.01
N ALA A 275 19.83 3.97 -9.63
CA ALA A 275 19.71 3.00 -8.56
C ALA A 275 18.62 1.97 -8.86
N ASP A 276 18.75 0.80 -8.29
CA ASP A 276 17.74 -0.26 -8.32
C ASP A 276 16.82 -0.14 -7.12
N LEU A 277 15.49 -0.13 -7.33
CA LEU A 277 14.50 -0.09 -6.26
C LEU A 277 14.60 -1.28 -5.30
N ARG A 278 15.10 -2.42 -5.78
CA ARG A 278 15.33 -3.59 -4.91
C ARG A 278 16.42 -3.31 -3.88
N ALA A 279 17.42 -2.48 -4.18
CA ALA A 279 18.42 -2.06 -3.18
C ALA A 279 17.77 -1.29 -2.03
N LEU A 280 16.84 -0.37 -2.35
CA LEU A 280 16.08 0.38 -1.36
C LEU A 280 15.18 -0.55 -0.53
N ALA A 281 14.38 -1.40 -1.20
CA ALA A 281 13.50 -2.34 -0.52
C ALA A 281 14.28 -3.30 0.40
N LYS A 282 15.35 -3.92 -0.10
CA LYS A 282 16.24 -4.77 0.71
C LYS A 282 16.80 -4.03 1.92
N GLY A 283 17.22 -2.78 1.75
CA GLY A 283 17.75 -1.96 2.84
C GLY A 283 16.72 -1.70 3.93
N VAL A 284 15.48 -1.37 3.55
CA VAL A 284 14.38 -1.21 4.50
C VAL A 284 14.08 -2.53 5.21
N LEU A 285 13.95 -3.65 4.47
CA LEU A 285 13.60 -4.94 5.05
C LEU A 285 14.69 -5.49 5.98
N ALA A 286 15.96 -5.36 5.58
CA ALA A 286 17.09 -5.77 6.41
C ALA A 286 17.10 -5.02 7.75
N ALA A 287 16.92 -3.70 7.73
CA ALA A 287 16.95 -2.87 8.93
C ALA A 287 15.67 -3.03 9.78
N GLN A 288 14.48 -3.14 9.16
CA GLN A 288 13.20 -3.21 9.86
C GLN A 288 12.96 -4.56 10.54
N PHE A 289 13.41 -5.65 9.91
CA PHE A 289 13.10 -7.03 10.33
C PHE A 289 14.35 -7.85 10.68
N GLY A 290 15.54 -7.26 10.63
CA GLY A 290 16.78 -7.99 10.93
C GLY A 290 17.12 -9.08 9.91
N LEU A 291 16.71 -8.93 8.64
CA LEU A 291 16.84 -9.97 7.64
C LEU A 291 18.26 -10.03 7.04
N GLY A 292 18.84 -11.22 7.06
CA GLY A 292 20.13 -11.49 6.44
C GLY A 292 20.05 -11.73 4.92
N PRO A 293 21.24 -11.85 4.25
CA PRO A 293 21.31 -11.98 2.79
C PRO A 293 20.52 -13.17 2.22
N ALA A 294 20.48 -14.30 2.92
CA ALA A 294 19.75 -15.49 2.47
C ALA A 294 18.23 -15.26 2.40
N ALA A 295 17.65 -14.64 3.43
CA ALA A 295 16.23 -14.28 3.44
C ALA A 295 15.92 -13.23 2.36
N LEU A 296 16.76 -12.19 2.23
CA LEU A 296 16.60 -11.19 1.17
C LEU A 296 16.69 -11.79 -0.24
N GLY A 297 17.51 -12.85 -0.42
CA GLY A 297 17.59 -13.59 -1.68
C GLY A 297 16.31 -14.37 -2.01
N ARG A 298 15.63 -14.91 -0.99
CA ARG A 298 14.33 -15.59 -1.19
C ARG A 298 13.20 -14.57 -1.46
N ILE A 299 13.25 -13.41 -0.82
CA ILE A 299 12.28 -12.33 -1.05
C ILE A 299 12.46 -11.72 -2.44
N PHE A 300 13.68 -11.50 -2.89
CA PHE A 300 14.04 -10.96 -4.20
C PHE A 300 14.93 -11.95 -4.97
N PRO A 301 14.35 -12.97 -5.58
CA PRO A 301 15.12 -13.91 -6.42
C PRO A 301 15.94 -13.18 -7.49
N GLU A 302 17.02 -13.79 -7.96
CA GLU A 302 17.89 -13.28 -9.03
C GLU A 302 18.50 -11.88 -8.79
N SER A 303 18.51 -11.43 -7.52
CA SER A 303 19.01 -10.11 -7.15
C SER A 303 20.24 -10.15 -6.23
N ALA A 304 21.02 -11.23 -6.24
CA ALA A 304 22.18 -11.40 -5.37
C ALA A 304 23.23 -10.29 -5.55
N ALA A 305 23.42 -9.80 -6.77
CA ALA A 305 24.34 -8.71 -7.08
C ALA A 305 23.87 -7.34 -6.57
N ILE A 306 22.61 -7.22 -6.12
CA ILE A 306 22.04 -5.95 -5.66
C ILE A 306 22.16 -5.89 -4.14
N ALA A 307 23.14 -5.13 -3.66
CA ALA A 307 23.32 -4.91 -2.24
C ALA A 307 22.19 -4.08 -1.60
N PRO A 308 21.79 -4.36 -0.35
CA PRO A 308 20.87 -3.50 0.39
C PRO A 308 21.42 -2.08 0.57
N MET A 309 20.57 -1.06 0.39
CA MET A 309 20.92 0.33 0.64
C MET A 309 20.99 0.56 2.15
N GLY A 310 22.14 1.05 2.65
CA GLY A 310 22.35 1.33 4.07
C GLY A 310 21.88 2.72 4.52
N GLY A 311 21.78 2.91 5.86
CA GLY A 311 21.50 4.20 6.49
C GLY A 311 20.13 4.77 6.14
N LEU A 312 19.11 3.92 6.05
CA LEU A 312 17.72 4.28 5.76
C LEU A 312 16.90 4.43 7.04
N LEU A 313 17.10 3.52 7.98
CA LEU A 313 16.40 3.52 9.26
C LEU A 313 17.36 3.86 10.39
N ARG A 314 16.78 4.33 11.47
CA ARG A 314 17.50 4.60 12.74
C ARG A 314 17.91 3.26 13.36
N ALA A 315 19.05 3.28 14.06
CA ALA A 315 19.50 2.12 14.82
C ALA A 315 18.67 1.92 16.09
#